data_82a5a26319146cd7c47c30043ebb3cbb
#
_entry.id   82a5a26319146cd7c47c30043ebb3cbb
#
_cell.length_a   1.000
_cell.length_b   1.000
_cell.length_c   1.000
_cell.angle_alpha   90.00
_cell.angle_beta   90.00
_cell.angle_gamma   90.00
#
_symmetry.space_group_name_H-M   'P 1'
#
loop_
_entity.id
_entity.type
_entity.pdbx_description
1 polymer ?
#
loop_
_entity_poly.entity_id
_entity_poly.type
_entity_poly.pdbx_seq_one_letter_code
_entity_poly.pdbx_strand_id
1 'polypeptide(L)'
;EAQLCGGSEVVVGGAGNSAGHGAVFLSQSATKVHVMYRRADIRATMSEYLVKRLEETPNIVLHPESEISALHGVAAADEMDDHLVSITHRHSGTGREEKCDAPFVFLFVGAKPFTAWLPPNMTCDKSGFVRTGADLENLDLVKAGWTLDRMPSEYETSWPRIYAVGDVRAGSVKRVASAVGQGSVVVSHIHSALAELEALNAQS
;
A
#
# COMPACT_ATOMS: atom_id res chain seq x y z
N GLU A 1 -15.35 8.19 -5.07
CA GLU A 1 -15.96 6.91 -4.57
C GLU A 1 -16.91 7.18 -3.40
N ALA A 2 -16.60 8.08 -2.45
CA ALA A 2 -17.51 8.37 -1.32
C ALA A 2 -18.91 8.82 -1.75
N GLN A 3 -19.03 9.56 -2.86
CA GLN A 3 -20.32 9.97 -3.40
C GLN A 3 -21.16 8.78 -3.90
N LEU A 4 -20.51 7.73 -4.40
CA LEU A 4 -21.18 6.50 -4.84
C LEU A 4 -21.76 5.70 -3.67
N CYS A 5 -21.20 5.87 -2.47
CA CYS A 5 -21.61 5.15 -1.26
C CYS A 5 -22.76 5.84 -0.50
N GLY A 6 -23.26 6.96 -1.01
CA GLY A 6 -24.31 7.73 -0.35
C GLY A 6 -25.57 6.86 -0.08
N GLY A 7 -26.02 6.82 1.18
CA GLY A 7 -27.17 6.04 1.59
C GLY A 7 -26.95 4.53 1.76
N SER A 8 -25.72 4.03 1.58
CA SER A 8 -25.38 2.61 1.71
C SER A 8 -24.52 2.31 2.94
N GLU A 9 -24.52 1.06 3.40
CA GLU A 9 -23.50 0.56 4.32
C GLU A 9 -22.22 0.22 3.53
N VAL A 10 -21.05 0.44 4.12
CA VAL A 10 -19.76 0.16 3.49
C VAL A 10 -18.84 -0.63 4.41
N VAL A 11 -17.95 -1.42 3.83
CA VAL A 11 -16.94 -2.18 4.57
C VAL A 11 -15.56 -1.63 4.28
N VAL A 12 -14.78 -1.42 5.33
CA VAL A 12 -13.37 -1.03 5.29
C VAL A 12 -12.54 -2.17 5.89
N GLY A 13 -11.72 -2.82 5.10
CA GLY A 13 -10.79 -3.87 5.55
C GLY A 13 -9.41 -3.29 5.81
N GLY A 14 -8.92 -3.39 7.06
CA GLY A 14 -7.60 -2.95 7.45
C GLY A 14 -7.52 -2.30 8.83
N ALA A 15 -6.32 -2.21 9.40
CA ALA A 15 -6.06 -1.69 10.75
C ALA A 15 -5.01 -0.58 10.78
N GLY A 16 -4.51 -0.11 9.65
CA GLY A 16 -3.53 0.97 9.58
C GLY A 16 -4.17 2.36 9.44
N ASN A 17 -3.34 3.41 9.50
CA ASN A 17 -3.80 4.79 9.36
C ASN A 17 -4.59 5.04 8.06
N SER A 18 -4.26 4.35 6.97
CA SER A 18 -5.00 4.48 5.70
C SER A 18 -6.45 4.00 5.84
N ALA A 19 -6.68 2.87 6.54
CA ALA A 19 -8.02 2.38 6.86
C ALA A 19 -8.78 3.36 7.74
N GLY A 20 -8.13 3.91 8.78
CA GLY A 20 -8.72 4.90 9.67
C GLY A 20 -9.16 6.17 8.93
N HIS A 21 -8.29 6.73 8.09
CA HIS A 21 -8.64 7.89 7.27
C HIS A 21 -9.77 7.57 6.29
N GLY A 22 -9.72 6.40 5.63
CA GLY A 22 -10.77 5.96 4.71
C GLY A 22 -12.12 5.82 5.41
N ALA A 23 -12.16 5.18 6.58
CA ALA A 23 -13.38 4.99 7.35
C ALA A 23 -14.02 6.32 7.77
N VAL A 24 -13.19 7.25 8.32
CA VAL A 24 -13.67 8.60 8.69
C VAL A 24 -14.17 9.37 7.46
N PHE A 25 -13.51 9.24 6.32
CA PHE A 25 -13.95 9.92 5.09
C PHE A 25 -15.29 9.34 4.59
N LEU A 26 -15.40 8.02 4.53
CA LEU A 26 -16.62 7.34 4.08
C LEU A 26 -17.81 7.56 5.02
N SER A 27 -17.57 7.71 6.33
CA SER A 27 -18.63 7.96 7.31
C SER A 27 -19.44 9.24 7.07
N GLN A 28 -18.89 10.18 6.28
CA GLN A 28 -19.58 11.42 5.93
C GLN A 28 -20.72 11.22 4.93
N SER A 29 -20.70 10.12 4.17
CA SER A 29 -21.66 9.84 3.09
C SER A 29 -22.41 8.52 3.30
N ALA A 30 -21.77 7.52 3.87
CA ALA A 30 -22.35 6.21 4.14
C ALA A 30 -23.29 6.25 5.34
N THR A 31 -24.31 5.40 5.33
CA THR A 31 -25.20 5.22 6.49
C THR A 31 -24.50 4.51 7.64
N LYS A 32 -23.58 3.58 7.32
CA LYS A 32 -22.76 2.88 8.29
C LYS A 32 -21.44 2.44 7.66
N VAL A 33 -20.36 2.49 8.42
CA VAL A 33 -19.01 2.03 8.03
C VAL A 33 -18.57 0.90 8.95
N HIS A 34 -18.39 -0.29 8.42
CA HIS A 34 -17.87 -1.45 9.14
C HIS A 34 -16.38 -1.54 8.94
N VAL A 35 -15.59 -1.35 10.01
CA VAL A 35 -14.13 -1.48 9.97
C VAL A 35 -13.74 -2.87 10.47
N MET A 36 -13.27 -3.72 9.56
CA MET A 36 -12.89 -5.11 9.82
C MET A 36 -11.38 -5.27 9.89
N TYR A 37 -10.87 -5.85 10.96
CA TYR A 37 -9.43 -6.06 11.15
C TYR A 37 -9.11 -7.31 11.96
N ARG A 38 -7.99 -7.97 11.62
CA ARG A 38 -7.59 -9.28 12.16
C ARG A 38 -7.04 -9.25 13.57
N ARG A 39 -6.64 -8.10 14.10
CA ARG A 39 -6.06 -7.94 15.43
C ARG A 39 -7.16 -7.74 16.48
N ALA A 40 -6.88 -8.09 17.74
CA ALA A 40 -7.78 -7.77 18.85
C ALA A 40 -7.80 -6.25 19.13
N ASP A 41 -6.65 -5.58 19.00
CA ASP A 41 -6.54 -4.14 19.22
C ASP A 41 -6.01 -3.42 17.98
N ILE A 42 -6.78 -2.44 17.49
CA ILE A 42 -6.45 -1.60 16.35
C ILE A 42 -5.32 -0.60 16.67
N ARG A 43 -5.14 -0.26 17.96
CA ARG A 43 -4.10 0.66 18.43
C ARG A 43 -2.68 0.18 18.14
N ALA A 44 -2.49 -1.13 17.95
CA ALA A 44 -1.20 -1.69 17.59
C ALA A 44 -0.63 -1.18 16.25
N THR A 45 -1.49 -0.66 15.36
CA THR A 45 -1.10 -0.26 13.98
C THR A 45 -1.71 1.05 13.51
N MET A 46 -2.59 1.65 14.31
CA MET A 46 -3.25 2.92 14.00
C MET A 46 -2.89 3.95 15.06
N SER A 47 -2.68 5.19 14.64
CA SER A 47 -2.40 6.31 15.55
C SER A 47 -3.60 6.62 16.45
N GLU A 48 -3.32 6.96 17.71
CA GLU A 48 -4.32 7.15 18.77
C GLU A 48 -5.40 8.17 18.38
N TYR A 49 -5.01 9.27 17.70
CA TYR A 49 -5.98 10.28 17.28
C TYR A 49 -7.02 9.74 16.27
N LEU A 50 -6.63 8.78 15.40
CA LEU A 50 -7.55 8.15 14.47
C LEU A 50 -8.46 7.15 15.18
N VAL A 51 -7.91 6.36 16.09
CA VAL A 51 -8.69 5.41 16.88
C VAL A 51 -9.79 6.14 17.65
N LYS A 52 -9.41 7.21 18.36
CA LYS A 52 -10.37 8.05 19.08
C LYS A 52 -11.46 8.59 18.13
N ARG A 53 -11.07 9.06 16.94
CA ARG A 53 -12.00 9.58 15.96
C ARG A 53 -12.96 8.51 15.42
N LEU A 54 -12.47 7.27 15.23
CA LEU A 54 -13.33 6.14 14.86
C LEU A 54 -14.34 5.81 15.96
N GLU A 55 -13.89 5.77 17.22
CA GLU A 55 -14.73 5.46 18.38
C GLU A 55 -15.79 6.54 18.65
N GLU A 56 -15.47 7.82 18.38
CA GLU A 56 -16.38 8.95 18.56
C GLU A 56 -17.36 9.15 17.38
N THR A 57 -17.18 8.45 16.24
CA THR A 57 -18.03 8.61 15.05
C THR A 57 -19.20 7.61 15.10
N PRO A 58 -20.45 8.07 15.27
CA PRO A 58 -21.58 7.20 15.64
C PRO A 58 -21.95 6.12 14.61
N ASN A 59 -21.67 6.36 13.33
CA ASN A 59 -21.96 5.43 12.25
C ASN A 59 -20.76 4.56 11.83
N ILE A 60 -19.69 4.54 12.64
CA ILE A 60 -18.58 3.62 12.45
C ILE A 60 -18.70 2.47 13.46
N VAL A 61 -18.60 1.24 12.96
CA VAL A 61 -18.62 0.02 13.78
C VAL A 61 -17.30 -0.73 13.60
N LEU A 62 -16.59 -0.96 14.72
CA LEU A 62 -15.33 -1.69 14.73
C LEU A 62 -15.59 -3.20 14.91
N HIS A 63 -15.02 -4.01 14.03
CA HIS A 63 -15.06 -5.47 14.08
C HIS A 63 -13.64 -6.01 14.29
N PRO A 64 -13.17 -6.15 15.55
CA PRO A 64 -11.90 -6.78 15.86
C PRO A 64 -11.91 -8.26 15.49
N GLU A 65 -10.71 -8.84 15.33
CA GLU A 65 -10.51 -10.26 15.06
C GLU A 65 -11.39 -10.80 13.92
N SER A 66 -11.70 -9.93 12.92
CA SER A 66 -12.63 -10.25 11.84
C SER A 66 -11.97 -10.12 10.48
N GLU A 67 -12.33 -11.02 9.59
CA GLU A 67 -11.88 -11.04 8.19
C GLU A 67 -13.07 -11.31 7.26
N ILE A 68 -13.04 -10.73 6.06
CA ILE A 68 -14.03 -11.00 5.02
C ILE A 68 -13.79 -12.43 4.53
N SER A 69 -14.81 -13.31 4.66
CA SER A 69 -14.75 -14.71 4.23
C SER A 69 -15.45 -14.97 2.90
N ALA A 70 -16.44 -14.15 2.54
CA ALA A 70 -17.12 -14.27 1.26
C ALA A 70 -17.66 -12.92 0.77
N LEU A 71 -17.77 -12.80 -0.56
CA LEU A 71 -18.44 -11.71 -1.27
C LEU A 71 -19.66 -12.28 -1.98
N HIS A 72 -20.79 -11.58 -1.87
CA HIS A 72 -22.05 -11.99 -2.50
C HIS A 72 -22.50 -10.90 -3.47
N GLY A 73 -22.55 -11.23 -4.73
CA GLY A 73 -22.94 -10.34 -5.81
C GLY A 73 -24.17 -10.85 -6.54
N VAL A 74 -24.71 -10.01 -7.39
CA VAL A 74 -25.71 -10.38 -8.40
C VAL A 74 -25.02 -10.32 -9.75
N ALA A 75 -25.06 -11.46 -10.47
CA ALA A 75 -24.62 -11.52 -11.84
C ALA A 75 -25.73 -10.91 -12.73
N ALA A 76 -25.37 -9.92 -13.49
CA ALA A 76 -26.25 -9.33 -14.50
C ALA A 76 -26.15 -10.09 -15.84
N ALA A 77 -27.04 -9.78 -16.76
CA ALA A 77 -26.99 -10.34 -18.12
C ALA A 77 -25.76 -9.84 -18.91
N ASP A 78 -25.22 -8.70 -18.52
CA ASP A 78 -23.96 -8.13 -19.00
C ASP A 78 -22.96 -8.15 -17.84
N GLU A 79 -21.78 -8.76 -18.03
CA GLU A 79 -20.71 -8.86 -17.01
C GLU A 79 -20.26 -7.49 -16.46
N MET A 80 -20.50 -6.42 -17.21
CA MET A 80 -20.20 -5.04 -16.80
C MET A 80 -21.14 -4.51 -15.71
N ASP A 81 -22.30 -5.15 -15.51
CA ASP A 81 -23.32 -4.76 -14.52
C ASP A 81 -23.27 -5.64 -13.24
N ASP A 82 -22.32 -6.56 -13.16
CA ASP A 82 -22.10 -7.34 -11.95
C ASP A 82 -21.77 -6.43 -10.78
N HIS A 83 -22.49 -6.57 -9.68
CA HIS A 83 -22.28 -5.73 -8.50
C HIS A 83 -22.38 -6.51 -7.20
N LEU A 84 -21.60 -6.04 -6.22
CA LEU A 84 -21.64 -6.57 -4.85
C LEU A 84 -22.93 -6.13 -4.16
N VAL A 85 -23.54 -7.05 -3.40
CA VAL A 85 -24.73 -6.78 -2.59
C VAL A 85 -24.41 -6.87 -1.11
N SER A 86 -23.63 -7.87 -0.72
CA SER A 86 -23.30 -8.13 0.68
C SER A 86 -22.01 -8.89 0.82
N ILE A 87 -21.48 -8.91 2.04
CA ILE A 87 -20.31 -9.72 2.41
C ILE A 87 -20.67 -10.66 3.56
N THR A 88 -19.88 -11.71 3.72
CA THR A 88 -19.82 -12.48 4.97
C THR A 88 -18.45 -12.21 5.60
N HIS A 89 -18.42 -11.92 6.89
CA HIS A 89 -17.19 -11.86 7.66
C HIS A 89 -17.18 -12.90 8.77
N ARG A 90 -15.99 -13.36 9.13
CA ARG A 90 -15.78 -14.37 10.14
C ARG A 90 -14.90 -13.83 11.26
N HIS A 91 -15.33 -14.03 12.50
CA HIS A 91 -14.53 -13.75 13.68
C HIS A 91 -13.51 -14.88 13.93
N SER A 92 -12.22 -14.57 13.93
CA SER A 92 -11.12 -15.56 13.96
C SER A 92 -11.12 -16.39 15.25
N GLY A 93 -11.44 -15.77 16.40
CA GLY A 93 -11.41 -16.45 17.71
C GLY A 93 -12.58 -17.40 17.95
N THR A 94 -13.77 -17.08 17.42
CA THR A 94 -15.00 -17.86 17.65
C THR A 94 -15.44 -18.68 16.45
N GLY A 95 -14.93 -18.37 15.27
CA GLY A 95 -15.39 -18.95 14.00
C GLY A 95 -16.81 -18.50 13.59
N ARG A 96 -17.44 -17.59 14.34
CA ARG A 96 -18.79 -17.08 14.02
C ARG A 96 -18.75 -16.29 12.73
N GLU A 97 -19.68 -16.58 11.85
CA GLU A 97 -19.90 -15.85 10.61
C GLU A 97 -21.13 -14.94 10.71
N GLU A 98 -20.99 -13.75 10.19
CA GLU A 98 -22.07 -12.77 10.11
C GLU A 98 -22.12 -12.17 8.70
N LYS A 99 -23.33 -11.95 8.20
CA LYS A 99 -23.58 -11.29 6.92
C LYS A 99 -23.80 -9.79 7.14
N CYS A 100 -23.21 -8.98 6.26
CA CYS A 100 -23.38 -7.55 6.24
C CYS A 100 -23.84 -7.11 4.85
N ASP A 101 -24.95 -6.40 4.78
CA ASP A 101 -25.51 -5.88 3.52
C ASP A 101 -24.77 -4.58 3.14
N ALA A 102 -23.60 -4.76 2.54
CA ALA A 102 -22.71 -3.67 2.13
C ALA A 102 -22.28 -3.86 0.68
N PRO A 103 -22.75 -3.03 -0.25
CA PRO A 103 -22.43 -3.12 -1.67
C PRO A 103 -21.02 -2.53 -2.00
N PHE A 104 -20.32 -1.96 -1.04
CA PHE A 104 -19.00 -1.36 -1.24
C PHE A 104 -18.00 -1.89 -0.23
N VAL A 105 -16.85 -2.37 -0.73
CA VAL A 105 -15.73 -2.85 0.08
C VAL A 105 -14.46 -2.10 -0.30
N PHE A 106 -13.81 -1.49 0.69
CA PHE A 106 -12.55 -0.78 0.55
C PHE A 106 -11.45 -1.51 1.31
N LEU A 107 -10.43 -2.00 0.61
CA LEU A 107 -9.35 -2.77 1.20
C LEU A 107 -8.09 -1.90 1.41
N PHE A 108 -7.71 -1.70 2.67
CA PHE A 108 -6.50 -1.00 3.10
C PHE A 108 -5.53 -1.96 3.80
N VAL A 109 -5.30 -3.11 3.17
CA VAL A 109 -4.52 -4.23 3.75
C VAL A 109 -3.02 -4.13 3.50
N GLY A 110 -2.54 -2.98 3.02
CA GLY A 110 -1.17 -2.75 2.61
C GLY A 110 -0.92 -3.18 1.17
N ALA A 111 0.33 -3.03 0.73
CA ALA A 111 0.76 -3.38 -0.61
C ALA A 111 1.84 -4.47 -0.55
N LYS A 112 1.82 -5.38 -1.52
CA LYS A 112 2.96 -6.23 -1.86
C LYS A 112 3.58 -5.68 -3.15
N PRO A 113 4.89 -5.45 -3.19
CA PRO A 113 5.52 -4.99 -4.42
C PRO A 113 5.51 -6.12 -5.45
N PHE A 114 5.19 -5.78 -6.70
CA PHE A 114 5.31 -6.73 -7.80
C PHE A 114 6.71 -6.64 -8.39
N THR A 115 7.67 -7.31 -7.76
CA THR A 115 9.11 -7.25 -8.07
C THR A 115 9.67 -8.58 -8.58
N ALA A 116 8.83 -9.61 -8.77
CA ALA A 116 9.26 -10.94 -9.24
C ALA A 116 9.90 -10.92 -10.64
N TRP A 117 9.68 -9.87 -11.44
CA TRP A 117 10.26 -9.70 -12.77
C TRP A 117 11.67 -9.07 -12.74
N LEU A 118 12.09 -8.54 -11.58
CA LEU A 118 13.43 -7.94 -11.42
C LEU A 118 14.51 -9.02 -11.46
N PRO A 119 15.75 -8.66 -11.87
CA PRO A 119 16.86 -9.56 -11.81
C PRO A 119 17.09 -10.12 -10.40
N PRO A 120 17.44 -11.41 -10.25
CA PRO A 120 17.51 -12.08 -8.95
C PRO A 120 18.59 -11.52 -8.01
N ASN A 121 19.57 -10.79 -8.53
CA ASN A 121 20.64 -10.12 -7.78
C ASN A 121 20.35 -8.63 -7.49
N MET A 122 19.16 -8.13 -7.85
CA MET A 122 18.71 -6.80 -7.40
C MET A 122 18.29 -6.90 -5.94
N THR A 123 18.88 -6.06 -5.10
CA THR A 123 18.66 -6.14 -3.65
C THR A 123 17.27 -5.63 -3.26
N CYS A 124 16.49 -6.50 -2.64
CA CYS A 124 15.19 -6.19 -2.05
C CYS A 124 15.20 -6.44 -0.53
N ASP A 125 14.26 -5.85 0.18
CA ASP A 125 14.01 -6.17 1.57
C ASP A 125 13.27 -7.52 1.72
N LYS A 126 13.03 -7.94 2.98
CA LYS A 126 12.34 -9.21 3.29
C LYS A 126 10.90 -9.26 2.76
N SER A 127 10.30 -8.12 2.46
CA SER A 127 8.94 -7.99 1.92
C SER A 127 8.92 -7.86 0.39
N GLY A 128 10.09 -7.81 -0.25
CA GLY A 128 10.25 -7.69 -1.70
C GLY A 128 10.34 -6.25 -2.22
N PHE A 129 10.37 -5.22 -1.36
CA PHE A 129 10.57 -3.84 -1.79
C PHE A 129 12.03 -3.58 -2.16
N VAL A 130 12.25 -2.80 -3.23
CA VAL A 130 13.59 -2.50 -3.74
C VAL A 130 14.35 -1.58 -2.79
N ARG A 131 15.55 -1.98 -2.38
CA ARG A 131 16.45 -1.14 -1.56
C ARG A 131 17.23 -0.17 -2.44
N THR A 132 17.44 1.06 -1.96
CA THR A 132 18.11 2.13 -2.72
C THR A 132 19.03 2.93 -1.82
N GLY A 133 20.03 3.57 -2.42
CA GLY A 133 20.88 4.54 -1.76
C GLY A 133 21.53 4.04 -0.47
N ALA A 134 21.33 4.77 0.60
CA ALA A 134 21.89 4.46 1.92
C ALA A 134 21.36 3.19 2.59
N ASP A 135 20.27 2.61 2.09
CA ASP A 135 19.73 1.33 2.58
C ASP A 135 20.51 0.12 2.05
N LEU A 136 21.43 0.33 1.09
CA LEU A 136 22.28 -0.69 0.50
C LEU A 136 23.61 -0.79 1.27
N GLU A 137 23.98 -2.01 1.62
CA GLU A 137 25.26 -2.33 2.25
C GLU A 137 26.31 -2.71 1.21
N ASN A 138 27.60 -2.60 1.55
CA ASN A 138 28.69 -3.00 0.64
C ASN A 138 28.54 -4.44 0.13
N LEU A 139 28.04 -5.36 0.98
CA LEU A 139 27.81 -6.74 0.59
C LEU A 139 26.70 -6.88 -0.48
N ASP A 140 25.67 -6.03 -0.41
CA ASP A 140 24.60 -5.99 -1.41
C ASP A 140 25.15 -5.55 -2.77
N LEU A 141 26.00 -4.53 -2.77
CA LEU A 141 26.64 -4.01 -3.98
C LEU A 141 27.57 -5.03 -4.63
N VAL A 142 28.40 -5.73 -3.83
CA VAL A 142 29.27 -6.81 -4.32
C VAL A 142 28.45 -7.94 -4.95
N LYS A 143 27.37 -8.38 -4.29
CA LYS A 143 26.49 -9.42 -4.81
C LYS A 143 25.78 -9.02 -6.10
N ALA A 144 25.42 -7.75 -6.21
CA ALA A 144 24.76 -7.21 -7.39
C ALA A 144 25.72 -6.95 -8.56
N GLY A 145 27.04 -6.94 -8.32
CA GLY A 145 28.04 -6.65 -9.32
C GLY A 145 28.21 -5.14 -9.58
N TRP A 146 28.16 -4.32 -8.52
CA TRP A 146 28.37 -2.87 -8.61
C TRP A 146 29.75 -2.54 -9.16
N THR A 147 29.83 -1.72 -10.20
CA THR A 147 31.06 -1.44 -10.96
C THR A 147 31.54 0.01 -10.86
N LEU A 148 30.81 0.88 -10.16
CA LEU A 148 31.15 2.29 -10.03
C LEU A 148 31.99 2.55 -8.77
N ASP A 149 32.92 3.49 -8.83
CA ASP A 149 33.80 3.88 -7.71
C ASP A 149 33.06 4.73 -6.65
N ARG A 150 31.79 5.07 -6.89
CA ARG A 150 30.92 5.77 -5.95
C ARG A 150 29.84 4.88 -5.35
N MET A 151 29.28 5.30 -4.22
CA MET A 151 28.09 4.70 -3.67
C MET A 151 26.84 5.03 -4.51
N PRO A 152 25.79 4.20 -4.43
CA PRO A 152 24.49 4.51 -5.05
C PRO A 152 23.94 5.85 -4.58
N SER A 153 23.37 6.62 -5.48
CA SER A 153 22.62 7.83 -5.13
C SER A 153 21.29 7.49 -4.43
N GLU A 154 20.60 8.45 -3.84
CA GLU A 154 19.46 8.24 -2.93
C GLU A 154 18.40 7.25 -3.46
N TYR A 155 18.05 7.33 -4.74
CA TYR A 155 17.05 6.45 -5.36
C TYR A 155 17.65 5.38 -6.27
N GLU A 156 18.98 5.29 -6.36
CA GLU A 156 19.67 4.31 -7.17
C GLU A 156 19.65 2.94 -6.47
N THR A 157 19.32 1.90 -7.23
CA THR A 157 19.27 0.53 -6.74
C THR A 157 20.67 -0.07 -6.60
N SER A 158 20.78 -1.35 -6.23
CA SER A 158 22.05 -2.09 -6.25
C SER A 158 22.60 -2.32 -7.68
N TRP A 159 21.87 -1.96 -8.71
CA TRP A 159 22.32 -1.96 -10.09
C TRP A 159 22.61 -0.52 -10.54
N PRO A 160 23.82 -0.26 -11.09
CA PRO A 160 24.22 1.09 -11.51
C PRO A 160 23.22 1.71 -12.48
N ARG A 161 22.85 2.96 -12.23
CA ARG A 161 21.98 3.79 -13.10
C ARG A 161 20.56 3.25 -13.25
N ILE A 162 20.14 2.33 -12.38
CA ILE A 162 18.75 1.89 -12.26
C ILE A 162 18.17 2.46 -10.95
N TYR A 163 17.03 3.10 -11.06
CA TYR A 163 16.41 3.84 -9.96
C TYR A 163 15.06 3.25 -9.59
N ALA A 164 14.72 3.30 -8.31
CA ALA A 164 13.41 2.93 -7.80
C ALA A 164 12.84 4.05 -6.94
N VAL A 165 11.60 4.44 -7.19
CA VAL A 165 10.88 5.51 -6.48
C VAL A 165 9.44 5.10 -6.19
N GLY A 166 8.79 5.79 -5.25
CA GLY A 166 7.40 5.54 -4.90
C GLY A 166 7.21 4.25 -4.11
N ASP A 167 6.07 3.62 -4.31
CA ASP A 167 5.59 2.51 -3.47
C ASP A 167 6.44 1.24 -3.58
N VAL A 168 7.17 1.05 -4.69
CA VAL A 168 8.05 -0.11 -4.90
C VAL A 168 9.33 -0.04 -4.05
N ARG A 169 9.72 1.16 -3.60
CA ARG A 169 10.95 1.38 -2.83
C ARG A 169 10.78 0.98 -1.36
N ALA A 170 11.76 0.29 -0.81
CA ALA A 170 11.86 -0.01 0.61
C ALA A 170 11.87 1.29 1.44
N GLY A 171 11.21 1.30 2.58
CA GLY A 171 11.14 2.45 3.48
C GLY A 171 10.38 3.67 2.95
N SER A 172 9.83 3.65 1.72
CA SER A 172 9.06 4.78 1.19
C SER A 172 7.72 4.94 1.93
N VAL A 173 7.30 6.19 2.11
CA VAL A 173 5.95 6.49 2.58
C VAL A 173 4.97 6.23 1.43
N LYS A 174 4.07 5.26 1.62
CA LYS A 174 3.09 4.83 0.60
C LYS A 174 1.98 5.88 0.44
N ARG A 175 2.29 6.97 -0.23
CA ARG A 175 1.42 8.12 -0.49
C ARG A 175 1.67 8.66 -1.89
N VAL A 176 0.62 9.06 -2.58
CA VAL A 176 0.71 9.67 -3.93
C VAL A 176 1.67 10.87 -3.92
N ALA A 177 1.52 11.78 -2.96
CA ALA A 177 2.40 12.96 -2.87
C ALA A 177 3.89 12.59 -2.69
N SER A 178 4.18 11.56 -1.88
CA SER A 178 5.56 11.05 -1.70
C SER A 178 6.12 10.44 -2.98
N ALA A 179 5.31 9.65 -3.68
CA ALA A 179 5.71 9.02 -4.95
C ALA A 179 5.99 10.07 -6.04
N VAL A 180 5.13 11.08 -6.15
CA VAL A 180 5.31 12.21 -7.09
C VAL A 180 6.57 13.01 -6.73
N GLY A 181 6.79 13.32 -5.44
CA GLY A 181 7.98 14.01 -4.97
C GLY A 181 9.27 13.25 -5.28
N GLN A 182 9.32 11.95 -4.98
CA GLN A 182 10.46 11.10 -5.32
C GLN A 182 10.68 11.02 -6.84
N GLY A 183 9.61 10.89 -7.63
CA GLY A 183 9.67 10.90 -9.10
C GLY A 183 10.24 12.20 -9.65
N SER A 184 9.91 13.34 -9.05
CA SER A 184 10.47 14.63 -9.44
C SER A 184 11.96 14.73 -9.12
N VAL A 185 12.39 14.30 -7.93
CA VAL A 185 13.78 14.37 -7.50
C VAL A 185 14.68 13.42 -8.29
N VAL A 186 14.23 12.20 -8.59
CA VAL A 186 15.04 11.21 -9.33
C VAL A 186 15.45 11.69 -10.72
N VAL A 187 14.70 12.59 -11.34
CA VAL A 187 15.08 13.18 -12.65
C VAL A 187 16.43 13.86 -12.58
N SER A 188 16.74 14.60 -11.51
CA SER A 188 18.05 15.23 -11.34
C SER A 188 19.18 14.22 -11.18
N HIS A 189 18.93 13.10 -10.49
CA HIS A 189 19.90 12.00 -10.37
C HIS A 189 20.17 11.32 -11.71
N ILE A 190 19.12 11.15 -12.54
CA ILE A 190 19.26 10.60 -13.89
C ILE A 190 20.12 11.53 -14.77
N HIS A 191 19.88 12.84 -14.75
CA HIS A 191 20.70 13.81 -15.49
C HIS A 191 22.16 13.77 -15.04
N SER A 192 22.42 13.69 -13.73
CA SER A 192 23.79 13.54 -13.22
C SER A 192 24.47 12.26 -13.72
N ALA A 193 23.74 11.14 -13.74
CA ALA A 193 24.27 9.87 -14.23
C ALA A 193 24.54 9.87 -15.74
N LEU A 194 23.71 10.57 -16.51
CA LEU A 194 23.93 10.75 -17.96
C LEU A 194 25.19 11.59 -18.22
N ALA A 195 25.37 12.69 -17.51
CA ALA A 195 26.58 13.52 -17.61
C ALA A 195 27.86 12.74 -17.22
N GLU A 196 27.79 11.88 -16.18
CA GLU A 196 28.88 10.97 -15.81
C GLU A 196 29.24 10.01 -16.95
N LEU A 197 28.22 9.43 -17.63
CA LEU A 197 28.42 8.56 -18.78
C LEU A 197 29.07 9.27 -19.97
N GLU A 198 28.63 10.48 -20.28
CA GLU A 198 29.18 11.29 -21.36
C GLU A 198 30.64 11.61 -21.09
N ALA A 199 31.01 11.98 -19.84
CA ALA A 199 32.38 12.24 -19.45
C ALA A 199 33.28 11.01 -19.59
N LEU A 200 32.79 9.82 -19.23
CA LEU A 200 33.53 8.55 -19.39
C LEU A 200 33.75 8.21 -20.87
N ASN A 201 32.77 8.38 -21.70
CA ASN A 201 32.87 8.12 -23.16
C ASN A 201 33.81 9.10 -23.87
N ALA A 202 33.94 10.33 -23.36
CA ALA A 202 34.84 11.32 -23.92
C ALA A 202 36.34 11.06 -23.58
N GLN A 203 36.61 10.18 -22.61
CA GLN A 203 37.98 9.82 -22.17
C GLN A 203 38.47 8.49 -22.78
N SER A 204 37.58 7.77 -23.47
CA SER A 204 37.85 6.47 -24.16
C SER A 204 38.18 6.69 -25.61
#